data_578741853eb5429bbdfed1e46556054a
#
_entry.id   578741853eb5429bbdfed1e46556054a
#
_cell.length_a   1.000
_cell.length_b   1.000
_cell.length_c   1.000
_cell.angle_alpha   90.00
_cell.angle_beta   90.00
_cell.angle_gamma   90.00
#
_symmetry.space_group_name_H-M   'P 1'
#
loop_
_entity.id
_entity.type
_entity.pdbx_description
1 polymer ?
#
loop_
_entity_poly.entity_id
_entity_poly.type
_entity_poly.pdbx_seq_one_letter_code
_entity_poly.pdbx_strand_id
1 'polypeptide(L)'
;MNESQRIDYLIKLLAGNNARVFANVAGIRTDSLSRIRNGKGKPSLYFERILSAYPEVEREWLYYGAGDALRGEKEKGEILAKLESLEKEVSRLAGMVEELLKYQKSTNG
;
A
#
# COMPACT_ATOMS: atom_id res chain seq x y z
N MET A 1 13.11 10.93 7.92
CA MET A 1 13.25 9.54 8.42
C MET A 1 14.68 9.06 8.27
N ASN A 2 15.21 8.40 9.31
CA ASN A 2 16.48 7.67 9.17
C ASN A 2 16.24 6.28 8.58
N GLU A 3 17.31 5.51 8.37
CA GLU A 3 17.23 4.17 7.78
C GLU A 3 16.36 3.20 8.59
N SER A 4 16.50 3.21 9.91
CA SER A 4 15.70 2.37 10.82
C SER A 4 14.21 2.73 10.75
N GLN A 5 13.90 4.00 10.70
CA GLN A 5 12.52 4.48 10.58
C GLN A 5 11.90 4.10 9.24
N ARG A 6 12.68 4.11 8.15
CA ARG A 6 12.21 3.67 6.85
C ARG A 6 11.85 2.19 6.86
N ILE A 7 12.68 1.36 7.47
CA ILE A 7 12.37 -0.09 7.63
C ILE A 7 11.12 -0.27 8.47
N ASP A 8 10.98 0.44 9.57
CA ASP A 8 9.78 0.39 10.41
C ASP A 8 8.52 0.79 9.65
N TYR A 9 8.61 1.81 8.81
CA TYR A 9 7.53 2.23 7.93
C TYR A 9 7.11 1.12 6.96
N LEU A 10 8.09 0.42 6.36
CA LEU A 10 7.81 -0.69 5.46
C LEU A 10 7.14 -1.87 6.18
N ILE A 11 7.53 -2.15 7.41
CA ILE A 11 6.89 -3.22 8.22
C ILE A 11 5.39 -2.90 8.40
N LYS A 12 5.07 -1.67 8.70
CA LYS A 12 3.68 -1.23 8.87
C LYS A 12 2.91 -1.31 7.56
N LEU A 13 3.53 -0.90 6.47
CA LEU A 13 2.90 -0.80 5.16
C LEU A 13 2.73 -2.16 4.47
N LEU A 14 3.75 -3.01 4.52
CA LEU A 14 3.80 -4.27 3.77
C LEU A 14 3.39 -5.49 4.57
N ALA A 15 3.55 -5.45 5.89
CA ALA A 15 3.30 -6.60 6.76
C ALA A 15 2.27 -6.32 7.87
N GLY A 16 1.51 -5.24 7.76
CA GLY A 16 0.50 -4.89 8.75
C GLY A 16 1.06 -4.71 10.16
N ASN A 17 2.28 -4.16 10.27
CA ASN A 17 3.02 -3.98 11.51
C ASN A 17 3.45 -5.30 12.18
N ASN A 18 3.50 -6.40 11.43
CA ASN A 18 3.96 -7.70 11.92
C ASN A 18 5.42 -7.91 11.52
N ALA A 19 6.34 -7.62 12.45
CA ALA A 19 7.78 -7.70 12.21
C ALA A 19 8.24 -9.11 11.87
N ARG A 20 7.63 -10.14 12.45
CA ARG A 20 7.99 -11.54 12.19
C ARG A 20 7.68 -11.93 10.76
N VAL A 21 6.52 -11.55 10.24
CA VAL A 21 6.14 -11.79 8.84
C VAL A 21 7.09 -11.08 7.89
N PHE A 22 7.38 -9.81 8.16
CA PHE A 22 8.33 -9.04 7.35
C PHE A 22 9.71 -9.68 7.34
N ALA A 23 10.21 -10.08 8.51
CA ALA A 23 11.52 -10.74 8.63
C ALA A 23 11.58 -12.05 7.85
N ASN A 24 10.54 -12.87 7.94
CA ASN A 24 10.48 -14.15 7.22
C ASN A 24 10.48 -13.95 5.70
N VAL A 25 9.70 -13.02 5.20
CA VAL A 25 9.61 -12.74 3.76
C VAL A 25 10.93 -12.16 3.24
N ALA A 26 11.53 -11.22 3.98
CA ALA A 26 12.79 -10.57 3.57
C ALA A 26 14.03 -11.43 3.84
N GLY A 27 13.88 -12.57 4.52
CA GLY A 27 15.01 -13.41 4.86
C GLY A 27 15.93 -12.79 5.91
N ILE A 28 15.39 -12.01 6.83
CA ILE A 28 16.10 -11.36 7.92
C ILE A 28 15.76 -12.09 9.22
N ARG A 29 16.74 -12.27 10.09
CA ARG A 29 16.49 -12.85 11.40
C ARG A 29 15.68 -11.88 12.26
N THR A 30 14.71 -12.40 13.02
CA THR A 30 13.83 -11.57 13.86
C THR A 30 14.61 -10.74 14.89
N ASP A 31 15.66 -11.33 15.48
CA ASP A 31 16.51 -10.62 16.43
C ASP A 31 17.30 -9.48 15.76
N SER A 32 17.80 -9.71 14.54
CA SER A 32 18.47 -8.68 13.76
C SER A 32 17.53 -7.52 13.43
N LEU A 33 16.31 -7.82 13.02
CA LEU A 33 15.30 -6.82 12.73
C LEU A 33 14.93 -6.02 13.97
N SER A 34 14.79 -6.68 15.11
CA SER A 34 14.51 -6.03 16.39
C SER A 34 15.61 -5.04 16.77
N ARG A 35 16.87 -5.42 16.58
CA ARG A 35 18.01 -4.53 16.84
C ARG A 35 17.97 -3.30 15.94
N ILE A 36 17.67 -3.47 14.66
CA ILE A 36 17.54 -2.37 13.70
C ILE A 36 16.42 -1.42 14.14
N ARG A 37 15.28 -1.93 14.54
CA ARG A 37 14.15 -1.12 14.99
C ARG A 37 14.47 -0.33 16.25
N ASN A 38 15.39 -0.83 17.07
CA ASN A 38 15.87 -0.15 18.29
C ASN A 38 17.06 0.77 18.02
N GLY A 39 17.37 1.04 16.74
CA GLY A 39 18.45 1.94 16.36
C GLY A 39 19.85 1.33 16.46
N LYS A 40 19.95 0.01 16.56
CA LYS A 40 21.22 -0.71 16.65
C LYS A 40 21.53 -1.41 15.34
N GLY A 41 22.81 -1.65 15.07
CA GLY A 41 23.25 -2.34 13.86
C GLY A 41 23.27 -1.42 12.64
N LYS A 42 23.37 -2.04 11.45
CA LYS A 42 23.43 -1.31 10.17
C LYS A 42 22.24 -1.72 9.30
N PRO A 43 21.18 -0.91 9.25
CA PRO A 43 19.99 -1.23 8.44
C PRO A 43 20.30 -1.46 6.96
N SER A 44 21.26 -0.73 6.39
CA SER A 44 21.65 -0.83 4.98
C SER A 44 22.14 -2.22 4.57
N LEU A 45 22.60 -3.04 5.50
CA LEU A 45 23.03 -4.42 5.21
C LEU A 45 21.87 -5.28 4.69
N TYR A 46 20.65 -4.93 5.03
CA TYR A 46 19.45 -5.70 4.69
C TYR A 46 18.63 -5.11 3.56
N PHE A 47 19.02 -3.95 3.03
CA PHE A 47 18.26 -3.25 1.98
C PHE A 47 18.09 -4.09 0.73
N GLU A 48 19.13 -4.75 0.25
CA GLU A 48 19.04 -5.60 -0.94
C GLU A 48 18.11 -6.79 -0.74
N ARG A 49 18.09 -7.38 0.44
CA ARG A 49 17.17 -8.47 0.78
C ARG A 49 15.71 -7.98 0.78
N ILE A 50 15.49 -6.80 1.32
CA ILE A 50 14.15 -6.17 1.33
C ILE A 50 13.70 -5.88 -0.10
N LEU A 51 14.57 -5.31 -0.93
CA LEU A 51 14.26 -4.99 -2.32
C LEU A 51 13.99 -6.23 -3.17
N SER A 52 14.69 -7.34 -2.90
CA SER A 52 14.44 -8.62 -3.56
C SER A 52 13.12 -9.25 -3.15
N ALA A 53 12.79 -9.18 -1.87
CA ALA A 53 11.56 -9.78 -1.32
C ALA A 53 10.32 -8.95 -1.64
N TYR A 54 10.46 -7.64 -1.70
CA TYR A 54 9.39 -6.69 -1.98
C TYR A 54 9.77 -5.80 -3.17
N PRO A 55 9.57 -6.28 -4.40
CA PRO A 55 9.98 -5.55 -5.62
C PRO A 55 9.28 -4.20 -5.78
N GLU A 56 8.14 -3.99 -5.11
CA GLU A 56 7.39 -2.74 -5.12
C GLU A 56 8.08 -1.61 -4.35
N VAL A 57 9.08 -1.92 -3.51
CA VAL A 57 9.82 -0.90 -2.73
C VAL A 57 10.76 -0.15 -3.66
N GLU A 58 10.73 1.17 -3.59
CA GLU A 58 11.63 2.01 -4.38
C GLU A 58 13.02 2.09 -3.73
N ARG A 59 14.04 1.75 -4.51
CA ARG A 59 15.44 1.70 -4.07
C ARG A 59 15.91 3.06 -3.54
N GLU A 60 15.63 4.14 -4.25
CA GLU A 60 16.07 5.48 -3.88
C GLU A 60 15.43 5.95 -2.56
N TRP A 61 14.18 5.59 -2.36
CA TRP A 61 13.52 5.90 -1.09
C TRP A 61 14.16 5.13 0.07
N LEU A 62 14.41 3.83 -0.12
CA LEU A 62 14.98 2.99 0.95
C LEU A 62 16.39 3.43 1.33
N TYR A 63 17.24 3.71 0.34
CA TYR A 63 18.63 4.11 0.58
C TYR A 63 18.78 5.57 1.01
N TYR A 64 17.99 6.47 0.42
CA TYR A 64 18.23 7.92 0.55
C TYR A 64 17.03 8.70 1.09
N GLY A 65 15.88 8.05 1.23
CA GLY A 65 14.66 8.74 1.65
C GLY A 65 14.04 9.62 0.58
N ALA A 66 14.43 9.44 -0.68
CA ALA A 66 13.97 10.27 -1.79
C ALA A 66 12.77 9.63 -2.50
N GLY A 67 11.76 10.42 -2.83
CA GLY A 67 10.59 9.98 -3.56
C GLY A 67 9.61 9.19 -2.71
N ASP A 68 8.82 8.33 -3.36
CA ASP A 68 7.80 7.51 -2.72
C ASP A 68 8.37 6.17 -2.27
N ALA A 69 7.85 5.63 -1.18
CA ALA A 69 8.30 4.36 -0.60
C ALA A 69 8.03 3.17 -1.52
N LEU A 70 6.88 3.15 -2.16
CA LEU A 70 6.46 2.06 -3.04
C LEU A 70 6.29 2.53 -4.47
N ARG A 71 6.68 1.65 -5.40
CA ARG A 71 6.47 1.88 -6.83
C ARG A 71 4.97 1.91 -7.12
N GLY A 72 4.54 2.90 -7.87
CA GLY A 72 3.15 3.03 -8.26
C GLY A 72 2.23 3.54 -7.16
N GLU A 73 2.75 4.05 -6.06
CA GLU A 73 1.95 4.62 -4.98
C GLU A 73 1.05 5.74 -5.49
N LYS A 74 1.60 6.60 -6.35
CA LYS A 74 0.86 7.67 -7.00
C LYS A 74 -0.18 7.11 -7.98
N GLU A 75 0.18 6.08 -8.74
CA GLU A 75 -0.72 5.40 -9.68
C GLU A 75 -1.87 4.72 -8.94
N LYS A 76 -1.61 4.09 -7.81
CA LYS A 76 -2.65 3.47 -6.97
C LYS A 76 -3.64 4.51 -6.47
N GLY A 77 -3.18 5.68 -6.07
CA GLY A 77 -4.04 6.78 -5.67
C GLY A 77 -4.95 7.27 -6.81
N GLU A 78 -4.41 7.39 -8.02
CA GLU A 78 -5.18 7.77 -9.20
C GLU A 78 -6.21 6.71 -9.58
N ILE A 79 -5.85 5.43 -9.50
CA ILE A 79 -6.78 4.31 -9.79
C ILE A 79 -7.91 4.28 -8.77
N LEU A 80 -7.62 4.45 -7.49
CA LEU A 80 -8.65 4.49 -6.45
C LEU A 80 -9.59 5.67 -6.64
N ALA A 81 -9.08 6.84 -7.00
CA ALA A 81 -9.89 8.01 -7.30
C ALA A 81 -10.82 7.77 -8.49
N LYS A 82 -10.33 7.11 -9.54
CA LYS A 82 -11.14 6.72 -10.70
C LYS A 82 -12.22 5.71 -10.34
N LEU A 83 -11.89 4.71 -9.51
CA LEU A 83 -12.85 3.71 -9.02
C LEU A 83 -13.97 4.36 -8.21
N GLU A 84 -13.65 5.28 -7.32
CA GLU A 84 -14.65 6.03 -6.55
C GLU A 84 -15.57 6.84 -7.47
N SER A 85 -15.02 7.49 -8.49
CA SER A 85 -15.77 8.24 -9.47
C SER A 85 -16.73 7.35 -10.26
N LEU A 86 -16.25 6.15 -10.68
CA LEU A 86 -17.07 5.17 -11.39
C LEU A 86 -18.19 4.62 -10.51
N GLU A 87 -17.92 4.36 -9.24
CA GLU A 87 -18.95 3.90 -8.28
C GLU A 87 -20.06 4.93 -8.12
N LYS A 88 -19.72 6.22 -8.05
CA LYS A 88 -20.70 7.31 -7.99
C LYS A 88 -21.55 7.36 -9.25
N GLU A 89 -20.96 7.19 -10.43
CA GLU A 89 -21.69 7.17 -11.70
C GLU A 89 -22.63 5.98 -11.79
N VAL A 90 -22.18 4.79 -11.38
CA VAL A 90 -23.01 3.58 -11.36
C VAL A 90 -24.20 3.76 -10.42
N SER A 91 -24.00 4.32 -9.23
CA SER A 91 -25.07 4.58 -8.28
C SER A 91 -26.11 5.56 -8.84
N ARG A 92 -25.66 6.60 -9.53
CA ARG A 92 -26.55 7.57 -10.16
C ARG A 92 -27.37 6.95 -11.29
N LEU A 93 -26.74 6.11 -12.15
CA LEU A 93 -27.43 5.42 -13.22
C LEU A 93 -28.45 4.41 -12.69
N ALA A 94 -28.12 3.70 -11.62
CA ALA A 94 -29.05 2.76 -10.97
C ALA A 94 -30.29 3.50 -10.45
N GLY A 95 -30.10 4.67 -9.84
CA GLY A 95 -31.20 5.51 -9.39
C GLY A 95 -32.11 5.96 -10.54
N MET A 96 -31.52 6.34 -11.67
CA MET A 96 -32.27 6.73 -12.88
C MET A 96 -33.09 5.57 -13.44
N VAL A 97 -32.52 4.37 -13.48
CA VAL A 97 -33.22 3.16 -13.94
C VAL A 97 -34.40 2.84 -13.02
N GLU A 98 -34.23 2.94 -11.72
CA GLU A 98 -35.33 2.73 -10.76
C GLU A 98 -36.47 3.73 -10.96
N GLU A 99 -36.18 4.99 -11.20
CA GLU A 99 -37.19 6.00 -11.48
C GLU A 99 -37.94 5.70 -12.78
N LEU A 100 -37.24 5.29 -13.81
CA LEU A 100 -37.87 4.89 -15.08
C LEU A 100 -38.78 3.67 -14.92
N LEU A 101 -38.39 2.70 -14.12
CA LEU A 101 -39.20 1.53 -13.81
C LEU A 101 -40.45 1.89 -13.05
N LYS A 102 -40.35 2.79 -12.08
CA LYS A 102 -41.52 3.31 -11.34
C LYS A 102 -42.49 4.04 -12.26
N TYR A 103 -41.97 4.83 -13.17
CA TYR A 103 -42.77 5.55 -14.15
C TYR A 103 -43.53 4.58 -15.08
N GLN A 104 -42.88 3.53 -15.55
CA GLN A 104 -43.51 2.50 -16.38
C GLN A 104 -44.59 1.76 -15.63
N LYS A 105 -44.38 1.44 -14.37
CA LYS A 105 -45.41 0.81 -13.52
C LYS A 105 -46.62 1.70 -13.32
N SER A 106 -46.42 3.01 -13.20
CA SER A 106 -47.48 3.98 -13.06
C SER A 106 -48.35 4.07 -14.32
N THR A 107 -47.74 3.96 -15.50
CA THR A 107 -48.45 4.02 -16.78
C THR A 107 -49.16 2.72 -17.13
N ASN A 108 -48.70 1.60 -16.62
CA ASN A 108 -49.29 0.29 -16.88
C ASN A 108 -50.33 -0.15 -15.85
N GLY A 109 -50.46 0.65 -14.79
CA GLY A 109 -51.46 0.44 -13.75
C GLY A 109 -52.66 1.24 -13.99
#